data_2ac88fd8997804fe3ed10ad8a1554ab5
#
_entry.id   2ac88fd8997804fe3ed10ad8a1554ab5
#
_cell.length_a   1.000
_cell.length_b   1.000
_cell.length_c   1.000
_cell.angle_alpha   90.00
_cell.angle_beta   90.00
_cell.angle_gamma   90.00
#
_symmetry.space_group_name_H-M   'P 1'
#
loop_
_entity.id
_entity.type
_entity.pdbx_description
1 polymer ?
#
loop_
_entity_poly.entity_id
_entity_poly.type
_entity_poly.pdbx_seq_one_letter_code
_entity_poly.pdbx_strand_id
1 'polypeptide(L)'
;TGIVLNDEPGLPFVDITRVIGFDSAAARETERDWEGNDGGFLDAEFEKGRRILLEGTIYADVDLVETFLDDLKENWAVSSTLVPLYFKAPSADERLLLVKPLGCRYDWDAARRFGGVNIQFNAFAEDPRIYTSEELNVSVGATEGSTSGFAFSLGFDFGFGASVVILGTNAPNPGNRPTPPVFTI
;
A
#
# COMPACT_ATOMS: atom_id res chain seq x y z
N THR A 1 -11.66 -11.69 -4.43
CA THR A 1 -11.68 -12.60 -3.27
C THR A 1 -10.37 -12.38 -2.54
N GLY A 2 -10.40 -12.02 -1.27
CA GLY A 2 -9.22 -11.79 -0.43
C GLY A 2 -9.08 -12.92 0.59
N ILE A 3 -7.87 -13.13 1.10
CA ILE A 3 -7.61 -14.00 2.25
C ILE A 3 -7.49 -13.10 3.46
N VAL A 4 -8.20 -13.45 4.54
CA VAL A 4 -8.06 -12.81 5.84
C VAL A 4 -7.16 -13.69 6.69
N LEU A 5 -6.12 -13.08 7.25
CA LEU A 5 -5.17 -13.73 8.16
C LEU A 5 -5.43 -13.21 9.58
N ASN A 6 -5.23 -14.04 10.58
CA ASN A 6 -5.53 -13.72 11.98
C ASN A 6 -7.00 -13.34 12.22
N ASP A 7 -7.91 -13.93 11.48
CA ASP A 7 -9.35 -13.76 11.72
C ASP A 7 -9.80 -14.59 12.93
N GLU A 8 -10.95 -14.23 13.48
CA GLU A 8 -11.52 -14.85 14.69
C GLU A 8 -11.74 -16.36 14.55
N PRO A 9 -11.78 -17.13 15.65
CA PRO A 9 -11.59 -18.56 15.65
C PRO A 9 -12.75 -19.33 15.00
N GLY A 10 -12.51 -19.71 13.76
CA GLY A 10 -13.19 -20.76 13.05
C GLY A 10 -12.15 -21.52 12.23
N LEU A 11 -12.19 -22.84 12.18
CA LEU A 11 -11.31 -23.61 11.30
C LEU A 11 -11.87 -23.55 9.87
N PRO A 12 -11.00 -23.37 8.84
CA PRO A 12 -9.56 -23.17 8.89
C PRO A 12 -9.17 -21.70 9.10
N PHE A 13 -8.06 -21.43 9.78
CA PHE A 13 -7.49 -20.10 9.92
C PHE A 13 -5.96 -20.11 9.89
N VAL A 14 -5.35 -18.96 9.64
CA VAL A 14 -3.91 -18.74 9.66
C VAL A 14 -3.57 -17.81 10.80
N ASP A 15 -2.77 -18.24 11.74
CA ASP A 15 -2.21 -17.43 12.82
C ASP A 15 -0.84 -16.92 12.42
N ILE A 16 -0.73 -15.64 12.13
CA ILE A 16 0.55 -14.99 11.80
C ILE A 16 1.26 -14.63 13.10
N THR A 17 2.35 -15.30 13.34
CA THR A 17 3.16 -15.13 14.56
C THR A 17 4.31 -14.15 14.38
N ARG A 18 4.72 -13.90 13.14
CA ARG A 18 5.84 -13.01 12.85
C ARG A 18 5.64 -12.26 11.55
N VAL A 19 5.95 -10.97 11.59
CA VAL A 19 5.93 -10.08 10.41
C VAL A 19 7.26 -9.37 10.32
N ILE A 20 7.88 -9.40 9.13
CA ILE A 20 9.13 -8.70 8.82
C ILE A 20 8.88 -7.79 7.62
N GLY A 21 9.45 -6.59 7.65
CA GLY A 21 9.39 -5.64 6.54
C GLY A 21 8.33 -4.54 6.68
N PHE A 22 7.63 -4.46 7.82
CA PHE A 22 6.72 -3.36 8.13
C PHE A 22 7.39 -2.22 8.90
N ASP A 23 8.66 -2.36 9.24
CA ASP A 23 9.53 -1.34 9.80
C ASP A 23 9.90 -0.27 8.77
N SER A 24 10.87 0.58 9.08
CA SER A 24 11.37 1.58 8.12
C SER A 24 12.02 0.92 6.92
N ALA A 25 11.70 1.40 5.72
CA ALA A 25 12.37 0.96 4.51
C ALA A 25 13.85 1.34 4.56
N ALA A 26 14.71 0.46 4.05
CA ALA A 26 16.12 0.74 3.95
C ALA A 26 16.38 1.88 2.94
N ALA A 27 17.26 2.80 3.30
CA ALA A 27 17.69 3.85 2.39
C ALA A 27 18.50 3.28 1.22
N ARG A 28 18.40 3.92 0.06
CA ARG A 28 19.35 3.73 -1.02
C ARG A 28 20.52 4.65 -0.74
N GLU A 29 21.60 4.08 -0.27
CA GLU A 29 22.80 4.80 0.10
C GLU A 29 23.80 4.75 -1.06
N THR A 30 24.41 5.89 -1.39
CA THR A 30 25.55 6.00 -2.28
C THR A 30 26.66 6.71 -1.50
N GLU A 31 27.70 5.95 -1.16
CA GLU A 31 28.88 6.46 -0.49
C GLU A 31 29.86 7.00 -1.53
N ARG A 32 30.39 8.18 -1.31
CA ARG A 32 31.43 8.79 -2.13
C ARG A 32 32.53 9.32 -1.25
N ASP A 33 33.76 8.93 -1.57
CA ASP A 33 34.95 9.45 -0.89
C ASP A 33 35.31 10.85 -1.40
N TRP A 34 35.86 11.66 -0.55
CA TRP A 34 36.44 12.95 -0.94
C TRP A 34 37.81 12.71 -1.60
N GLU A 35 37.98 13.19 -2.81
CA GLU A 35 39.26 13.12 -3.48
C GLU A 35 40.30 13.97 -2.72
N GLY A 36 41.35 13.33 -2.20
CA GLY A 36 42.52 13.98 -1.59
C GLY A 36 42.34 14.39 -0.12
N ASN A 37 41.27 14.00 0.56
CA ASN A 37 41.07 14.23 1.99
C ASN A 37 40.48 12.98 2.65
N ASP A 38 40.70 12.87 3.97
CA ASP A 38 40.05 11.84 4.77
C ASP A 38 38.55 12.14 4.90
N GLY A 39 37.70 11.11 4.71
CA GLY A 39 36.29 11.17 4.84
C GLY A 39 35.53 11.08 3.51
N GLY A 40 34.24 11.02 3.59
CA GLY A 40 33.31 10.88 2.48
C GLY A 40 31.96 11.49 2.81
N PHE A 41 31.06 11.47 1.88
CA PHE A 41 29.65 11.84 2.11
C PHE A 41 28.74 10.70 1.69
N LEU A 42 27.67 10.56 2.45
CA LEU A 42 26.61 9.59 2.21
C LEU A 42 25.43 10.32 1.58
N ASP A 43 25.06 9.86 0.41
CA ASP A 43 23.87 10.35 -0.29
C ASP A 43 22.76 9.32 -0.12
N ALA A 44 21.74 9.65 0.67
CA ALA A 44 20.63 8.78 1.03
C ALA A 44 19.30 9.44 0.67
N GLU A 45 19.05 9.64 -0.61
CA GLU A 45 17.88 10.39 -1.07
C GLU A 45 16.61 9.52 -1.22
N PHE A 46 16.75 8.20 -1.41
CA PHE A 46 15.64 7.33 -1.79
C PHE A 46 15.53 6.11 -0.89
N GLU A 47 14.31 5.67 -0.68
CA GLU A 47 14.06 4.38 -0.03
C GLU A 47 14.08 3.25 -1.06
N LYS A 48 14.59 2.10 -0.64
CA LYS A 48 14.52 0.87 -1.43
C LYS A 48 13.14 0.24 -1.29
N GLY A 49 12.71 -0.49 -2.31
CA GLY A 49 11.60 -1.42 -2.17
C GLY A 49 11.86 -2.40 -1.02
N ARG A 50 10.79 -2.85 -0.36
CA ARG A 50 10.89 -3.70 0.83
C ARG A 50 10.41 -5.12 0.57
N ARG A 51 11.09 -6.07 1.19
CA ARG A 51 10.61 -7.45 1.26
C ARG A 51 9.74 -7.62 2.47
N ILE A 52 8.59 -8.23 2.25
CA ILE A 52 7.63 -8.58 3.30
C ILE A 52 7.68 -10.08 3.49
N LEU A 53 7.79 -10.49 4.73
CA LEU A 53 7.76 -11.87 5.14
C LEU A 53 6.74 -12.02 6.27
N LEU A 54 5.75 -12.87 6.04
CA LEU A 54 4.77 -13.24 7.06
C LEU A 54 5.00 -14.71 7.40
N GLU A 55 5.25 -15.01 8.66
CA GLU A 55 5.42 -16.38 9.15
C GLU A 55 4.27 -16.70 10.12
N GLY A 56 3.71 -17.86 9.98
CA GLY A 56 2.58 -18.27 10.81
C GLY A 56 2.32 -19.77 10.76
N THR A 57 1.24 -20.16 11.40
CA THR A 57 0.76 -21.53 11.43
C THR A 57 -0.68 -21.58 10.95
N ILE A 58 -0.94 -22.49 10.04
CA ILE A 58 -2.31 -22.84 9.64
C ILE A 58 -2.84 -23.82 10.67
N TYR A 59 -4.09 -23.62 11.06
CA TYR A 59 -4.90 -24.58 11.81
C TYR A 59 -6.12 -24.91 10.99
N ALA A 60 -6.31 -26.18 10.67
CA ALA A 60 -7.45 -26.66 9.91
C ALA A 60 -7.85 -28.07 10.37
N ASP A 61 -9.07 -28.47 10.09
CA ASP A 61 -9.44 -29.89 10.20
C ASP A 61 -8.57 -30.72 9.26
N VAL A 62 -8.16 -31.89 9.73
CA VAL A 62 -7.20 -32.76 9.01
C VAL A 62 -7.64 -33.02 7.55
N ASP A 63 -8.93 -33.18 7.35
CA ASP A 63 -9.51 -33.45 6.02
C ASP A 63 -9.54 -32.20 5.11
N LEU A 64 -9.42 -31.01 5.67
CA LEU A 64 -9.49 -29.72 4.95
C LEU A 64 -8.12 -29.06 4.72
N VAL A 65 -7.07 -29.53 5.40
CA VAL A 65 -5.72 -28.94 5.32
C VAL A 65 -5.23 -28.79 3.88
N GLU A 66 -5.38 -29.84 3.07
CA GLU A 66 -4.89 -29.85 1.69
C GLU A 66 -5.64 -28.83 0.82
N THR A 67 -6.96 -28.83 0.91
CA THR A 67 -7.80 -27.90 0.15
C THR A 67 -7.48 -26.47 0.53
N PHE A 68 -7.34 -26.20 1.81
CA PHE A 68 -7.00 -24.85 2.30
C PHE A 68 -5.60 -24.40 1.86
N LEU A 69 -4.61 -25.32 1.86
CA LEU A 69 -3.28 -25.04 1.34
C LEU A 69 -3.28 -24.73 -0.16
N ASP A 70 -4.10 -25.43 -0.92
CA ASP A 70 -4.21 -25.18 -2.36
C ASP A 70 -4.87 -23.84 -2.65
N ASP A 71 -5.91 -23.47 -1.91
CA ASP A 71 -6.55 -22.15 -1.98
C ASP A 71 -5.55 -21.04 -1.61
N LEU A 72 -4.74 -21.23 -0.58
CA LEU A 72 -3.69 -20.27 -0.19
C LEU A 72 -2.63 -20.12 -1.28
N LYS A 73 -2.19 -21.21 -1.90
CA LYS A 73 -1.22 -21.16 -3.02
C LYS A 73 -1.78 -20.43 -4.22
N GLU A 74 -3.05 -20.68 -4.57
CA GLU A 74 -3.71 -20.02 -5.69
C GLU A 74 -3.83 -18.51 -5.44
N ASN A 75 -4.30 -18.11 -4.27
CA ASN A 75 -4.48 -16.72 -3.90
C ASN A 75 -3.16 -15.97 -3.67
N TRP A 76 -2.10 -16.66 -3.28
CA TRP A 76 -0.76 -16.09 -3.07
C TRP A 76 0.26 -16.56 -4.10
N ALA A 77 -0.22 -16.84 -5.30
CA ALA A 77 0.65 -17.22 -6.41
C ALA A 77 1.59 -16.08 -6.81
N VAL A 78 2.76 -16.45 -7.33
CA VAL A 78 3.71 -15.45 -7.85
C VAL A 78 3.04 -14.61 -8.92
N SER A 79 3.02 -13.30 -8.72
CA SER A 79 2.35 -12.37 -9.62
C SER A 79 3.21 -11.12 -9.85
N SER A 80 3.15 -10.61 -11.08
CA SER A 80 3.69 -9.29 -11.41
C SER A 80 2.71 -8.16 -11.09
N THR A 81 1.45 -8.48 -10.80
CA THR A 81 0.41 -7.52 -10.47
C THR A 81 0.53 -7.10 -9.01
N LEU A 82 0.37 -5.80 -8.76
CA LEU A 82 0.28 -5.26 -7.41
C LEU A 82 -1.04 -5.67 -6.76
N VAL A 83 -0.96 -6.20 -5.55
CA VAL A 83 -2.09 -6.62 -4.73
C VAL A 83 -2.08 -5.80 -3.44
N PRO A 84 -3.23 -5.29 -2.98
CA PRO A 84 -3.31 -4.61 -1.71
C PRO A 84 -3.15 -5.58 -0.54
N LEU A 85 -2.22 -5.29 0.35
CA LEU A 85 -2.05 -5.97 1.62
C LEU A 85 -2.52 -5.02 2.73
N TYR A 86 -3.70 -5.31 3.29
CA TYR A 86 -4.23 -4.58 4.42
C TYR A 86 -3.71 -5.17 5.72
N PHE A 87 -3.36 -4.32 6.66
CA PHE A 87 -2.93 -4.74 7.98
C PHE A 87 -3.30 -3.72 9.04
N LYS A 88 -3.55 -4.22 10.25
CA LYS A 88 -3.95 -3.41 11.40
C LYS A 88 -3.19 -3.87 12.64
N ALA A 89 -2.48 -2.95 13.28
CA ALA A 89 -1.92 -3.20 14.61
C ALA A 89 -3.00 -2.99 15.69
N PRO A 90 -2.90 -3.61 16.86
CA PRO A 90 -3.97 -3.63 17.88
C PRO A 90 -4.47 -2.27 18.34
N SER A 91 -3.81 -1.19 18.16
CA SER A 91 -4.23 0.16 18.58
C SER A 91 -4.02 1.22 17.49
N ALA A 92 -3.93 0.78 16.24
CA ALA A 92 -3.72 1.66 15.11
C ALA A 92 -4.84 1.52 14.08
N ASP A 93 -4.97 2.53 13.22
CA ASP A 93 -5.84 2.45 12.07
C ASP A 93 -5.33 1.41 11.05
N GLU A 94 -6.26 0.89 10.26
CA GLU A 94 -5.93 -0.01 9.17
C GLU A 94 -5.04 0.70 8.15
N ARG A 95 -4.05 -0.02 7.65
CA ARG A 95 -3.05 0.46 6.71
C ARG A 95 -2.99 -0.44 5.49
N LEU A 96 -2.50 0.12 4.41
CA LEU A 96 -2.39 -0.52 3.10
C LEU A 96 -0.95 -0.48 2.62
N LEU A 97 -0.46 -1.60 2.12
CA LEU A 97 0.79 -1.70 1.37
C LEU A 97 0.52 -2.41 0.04
N LEU A 98 0.99 -1.85 -1.06
CA LEU A 98 0.88 -2.48 -2.37
C LEU A 98 2.06 -3.43 -2.57
N VAL A 99 1.78 -4.72 -2.74
CA VAL A 99 2.79 -5.77 -2.81
C VAL A 99 2.63 -6.64 -4.05
N LYS A 100 3.72 -7.23 -4.50
CA LYS A 100 3.75 -8.33 -5.45
C LYS A 100 3.97 -9.63 -4.69
N PRO A 101 3.02 -10.58 -4.70
CA PRO A 101 3.23 -11.89 -4.09
C PRO A 101 4.40 -12.62 -4.77
N LEU A 102 5.25 -13.22 -3.97
CA LEU A 102 6.39 -14.04 -4.41
C LEU A 102 6.20 -15.53 -4.09
N GLY A 103 4.98 -15.90 -3.74
CA GLY A 103 4.61 -17.26 -3.37
C GLY A 103 4.64 -17.51 -1.86
N CYS A 104 4.14 -18.67 -1.49
CA CYS A 104 4.17 -19.18 -0.12
C CYS A 104 4.99 -20.47 -0.04
N ARG A 105 5.53 -20.74 1.15
CA ARG A 105 6.23 -21.98 1.51
C ARG A 105 5.59 -22.55 2.74
N TYR A 106 5.56 -23.85 2.85
CA TYR A 106 5.04 -24.55 4.03
C TYR A 106 5.86 -25.80 4.31
N ASP A 107 5.87 -26.21 5.57
CA ASP A 107 6.63 -27.35 6.01
C ASP A 107 5.80 -28.64 5.89
N TRP A 108 6.46 -29.72 5.46
CA TRP A 108 5.92 -31.06 5.46
C TRP A 108 6.40 -31.78 6.71
N ASP A 109 5.79 -31.51 7.83
CA ASP A 109 6.15 -32.10 9.10
C ASP A 109 5.05 -33.00 9.69
N ALA A 110 5.31 -33.58 10.86
CA ALA A 110 4.37 -34.45 11.54
C ALA A 110 3.13 -33.70 12.08
N ALA A 111 3.22 -32.38 12.30
CA ALA A 111 2.14 -31.55 12.82
C ALA A 111 0.95 -31.50 11.84
N ARG A 112 1.21 -31.67 10.55
CA ARG A 112 0.18 -31.75 9.51
C ARG A 112 -0.86 -32.86 9.77
N ARG A 113 -0.45 -33.96 10.42
CA ARG A 113 -1.38 -35.04 10.80
C ARG A 113 -2.39 -34.61 11.87
N PHE A 114 -2.13 -33.48 12.52
CA PHE A 114 -2.96 -32.91 13.57
C PHE A 114 -3.60 -31.58 13.13
N GLY A 115 -3.57 -31.27 11.83
CA GLY A 115 -4.17 -30.05 11.29
C GLY A 115 -3.32 -28.78 11.43
N GLY A 116 -2.06 -28.89 11.88
CA GLY A 116 -1.13 -27.77 12.00
C GLY A 116 -0.09 -27.76 10.89
N VAL A 117 0.10 -26.64 10.20
CA VAL A 117 1.11 -26.46 9.15
C VAL A 117 1.78 -25.12 9.27
N ASN A 118 3.12 -25.11 9.42
CA ASN A 118 3.86 -23.86 9.37
C ASN A 118 3.90 -23.33 7.94
N ILE A 119 3.61 -22.05 7.80
CA ILE A 119 3.55 -21.37 6.49
C ILE A 119 4.33 -20.07 6.52
N GLN A 120 4.91 -19.73 5.38
CA GLN A 120 5.64 -18.50 5.16
C GLN A 120 5.17 -17.87 3.85
N PHE A 121 4.65 -16.64 3.92
CA PHE A 121 4.29 -15.85 2.77
C PHE A 121 5.38 -14.84 2.44
N ASN A 122 5.75 -14.77 1.18
CA ASN A 122 6.74 -13.83 0.70
C ASN A 122 6.10 -12.84 -0.26
N ALA A 123 6.44 -11.56 -0.10
CA ALA A 123 6.01 -10.50 -1.01
C ALA A 123 7.09 -9.42 -1.16
N PHE A 124 6.93 -8.60 -2.17
CA PHE A 124 7.81 -7.45 -2.43
C PHE A 124 6.97 -6.20 -2.70
N ALA A 125 7.20 -5.14 -1.95
CA ALA A 125 6.65 -3.83 -2.19
C ALA A 125 7.66 -2.99 -2.97
N GLU A 126 7.34 -2.64 -4.21
CA GLU A 126 8.16 -1.76 -5.05
C GLU A 126 8.13 -0.33 -4.50
N ASP A 127 6.95 0.14 -4.13
CA ASP A 127 6.79 1.36 -3.35
C ASP A 127 6.84 1.03 -1.86
N PRO A 128 7.85 1.52 -1.13
CA PRO A 128 7.99 1.24 0.28
C PRO A 128 7.01 1.99 1.18
N ARG A 129 6.17 2.85 0.63
CA ARG A 129 5.23 3.68 1.39
C ARG A 129 4.08 2.84 1.91
N ILE A 130 3.69 3.15 3.14
CA ILE A 130 2.51 2.58 3.77
C ILE A 130 1.41 3.65 3.71
N TYR A 131 0.26 3.27 3.18
CA TYR A 131 -0.90 4.14 2.98
C TYR A 131 -1.95 3.89 4.06
N THR A 132 -2.83 4.83 4.25
CA THR A 132 -4.09 4.60 4.98
C THR A 132 -5.02 3.76 4.10
N SER A 133 -5.86 2.91 4.70
CA SER A 133 -6.83 2.12 3.94
C SER A 133 -7.98 2.96 3.41
N GLU A 134 -8.25 4.11 4.03
CA GLU A 134 -9.28 5.04 3.60
C GLU A 134 -8.74 6.00 2.55
N GLU A 135 -9.44 6.07 1.41
CA GLU A 135 -9.17 7.06 0.37
C GLU A 135 -9.82 8.39 0.74
N LEU A 136 -9.00 9.43 0.87
CA LEU A 136 -9.49 10.78 1.13
C LEU A 136 -9.85 11.45 -0.19
N ASN A 137 -11.14 11.55 -0.48
CA ASN A 137 -11.66 12.21 -1.65
C ASN A 137 -12.09 13.65 -1.31
N VAL A 138 -11.56 14.61 -2.04
CA VAL A 138 -11.97 16.01 -1.93
C VAL A 138 -12.47 16.46 -3.30
N SER A 139 -13.74 16.83 -3.38
CA SER A 139 -14.32 17.38 -4.59
C SER A 139 -14.20 18.91 -4.62
N VAL A 140 -13.71 19.45 -5.73
CA VAL A 140 -13.69 20.88 -6.00
C VAL A 140 -14.82 21.18 -6.96
N GLY A 141 -15.84 21.91 -6.48
CA GLY A 141 -16.89 22.45 -7.33
C GLY A 141 -16.39 23.70 -8.09
N ALA A 142 -16.54 23.72 -9.40
CA ALA A 142 -16.45 24.97 -10.13
C ALA A 142 -17.76 25.73 -9.90
N THR A 143 -17.70 26.85 -9.19
CA THR A 143 -18.85 27.75 -9.10
C THR A 143 -18.78 28.68 -10.31
N GLU A 144 -19.87 28.80 -11.07
CA GLU A 144 -19.96 29.82 -12.09
C GLU A 144 -19.76 31.19 -11.44
N GLY A 145 -18.66 31.83 -11.81
CA GLY A 145 -18.41 33.20 -11.36
C GLY A 145 -19.50 34.14 -11.89
N SER A 146 -19.78 35.17 -11.13
CA SER A 146 -20.75 36.18 -11.55
C SER A 146 -20.42 36.70 -12.97
N THR A 147 -21.43 36.84 -13.81
CA THR A 147 -21.39 37.26 -15.21
C THR A 147 -20.91 38.70 -15.44
N SER A 148 -20.17 39.31 -14.53
CA SER A 148 -19.56 40.62 -14.72
C SER A 148 -18.21 40.50 -15.44
N GLY A 149 -18.26 40.14 -16.71
CA GLY A 149 -17.15 40.34 -17.62
C GLY A 149 -16.92 41.83 -17.87
N PHE A 150 -15.70 42.24 -18.20
CA PHE A 150 -15.41 43.60 -18.65
C PHE A 150 -16.22 43.88 -19.92
N ALA A 151 -17.25 44.70 -19.83
CA ALA A 151 -17.96 45.24 -20.96
C ALA A 151 -17.14 46.41 -21.54
N PHE A 152 -16.47 46.21 -22.66
CA PHE A 152 -15.94 47.30 -23.43
C PHE A 152 -17.08 47.92 -24.24
N SER A 153 -17.46 49.13 -23.90
CA SER A 153 -18.48 49.90 -24.64
C SER A 153 -17.97 50.49 -25.98
N LEU A 154 -17.28 49.69 -26.72
CA LEU A 154 -16.81 50.00 -28.08
C LEU A 154 -17.53 49.06 -29.03
N GLY A 155 -18.76 49.33 -29.40
CA GLY A 155 -19.51 48.84 -30.58
C GLY A 155 -19.18 47.48 -31.21
N PHE A 156 -18.35 46.65 -30.58
CA PHE A 156 -17.98 45.32 -30.99
C PHE A 156 -18.44 44.36 -29.88
N ASP A 157 -19.30 43.47 -30.24
CA ASP A 157 -19.90 42.46 -29.36
C ASP A 157 -18.88 41.34 -29.03
N PHE A 158 -17.80 41.67 -28.32
CA PHE A 158 -16.88 40.70 -27.78
C PHE A 158 -17.27 40.40 -26.33
N GLY A 159 -18.10 39.40 -26.15
CA GLY A 159 -18.33 38.80 -24.85
C GLY A 159 -17.15 37.87 -24.49
N PHE A 160 -16.26 38.24 -23.56
CA PHE A 160 -15.42 37.28 -22.92
C PHE A 160 -16.32 36.44 -21.99
N GLY A 161 -16.38 35.15 -22.24
CA GLY A 161 -17.21 34.24 -21.47
C GLY A 161 -16.95 34.31 -19.95
N ALA A 162 -17.93 33.93 -19.19
CA ALA A 162 -17.91 33.94 -17.74
C ALA A 162 -16.59 33.34 -17.22
N SER A 163 -15.87 34.10 -16.38
CA SER A 163 -14.69 33.57 -15.70
C SER A 163 -15.13 32.54 -14.67
N VAL A 164 -14.76 31.32 -14.88
CA VAL A 164 -14.95 30.27 -13.86
C VAL A 164 -14.00 30.58 -12.72
N VAL A 165 -14.53 30.93 -11.57
CA VAL A 165 -13.75 31.03 -10.34
C VAL A 165 -13.62 29.62 -9.77
N ILE A 166 -12.45 29.03 -9.92
CA ILE A 166 -12.13 27.79 -9.23
C ILE A 166 -11.89 28.12 -7.76
N LEU A 167 -12.84 27.80 -6.91
CA LEU A 167 -12.65 27.86 -5.47
C LEU A 167 -11.66 26.75 -5.11
N GLY A 168 -10.46 27.14 -4.68
CA GLY A 168 -9.50 26.18 -4.12
C GLY A 168 -10.10 25.48 -2.91
N THR A 169 -10.00 24.18 -2.87
CA THR A 169 -10.30 23.42 -1.66
C THR A 169 -9.02 22.91 -1.04
N ASN A 170 -9.01 22.77 0.26
CA ASN A 170 -7.88 22.23 0.99
C ASN A 170 -8.06 20.71 1.10
N ALA A 171 -7.14 19.96 0.52
CA ALA A 171 -7.07 18.51 0.69
C ALA A 171 -6.05 18.18 1.79
N PRO A 172 -6.50 17.98 3.04
CA PRO A 172 -5.57 17.67 4.11
C PRO A 172 -4.93 16.30 3.86
N ASN A 173 -3.62 16.25 3.98
CA ASN A 173 -2.87 15.00 4.02
C ASN A 173 -2.50 14.71 5.48
N PRO A 174 -3.21 13.83 6.20
CA PRO A 174 -2.88 13.48 7.58
C PRO A 174 -1.65 12.57 7.68
N GLY A 175 -1.12 12.10 6.56
CA GLY A 175 0.10 11.31 6.52
C GLY A 175 1.35 12.11 6.83
N ASN A 176 2.41 11.42 7.23
CA ASN A 176 3.72 12.00 7.53
C ASN A 176 4.59 12.21 6.27
N ARG A 177 4.08 11.90 5.08
CA ARG A 177 4.79 12.04 3.80
C ARG A 177 3.92 12.72 2.75
N PRO A 178 4.52 13.52 1.86
CA PRO A 178 3.79 14.07 0.74
C PRO A 178 3.33 12.94 -0.18
N THR A 179 2.05 12.96 -0.54
CA THR A 179 1.45 12.05 -1.50
C THR A 179 0.96 12.86 -2.69
N PRO A 180 1.32 12.51 -3.93
CA PRO A 180 0.83 13.22 -5.10
C PRO A 180 -0.69 13.04 -5.22
N PRO A 181 -1.46 14.13 -5.45
CA PRO A 181 -2.89 14.01 -5.66
C PRO A 181 -3.19 13.32 -7.00
N VAL A 182 -4.26 12.54 -7.03
CA VAL A 182 -4.83 11.99 -8.26
C VAL A 182 -5.99 12.87 -8.68
N PHE A 183 -5.95 13.40 -9.88
CA PHE A 183 -7.04 14.21 -10.43
C PHE A 183 -7.90 13.32 -11.34
N THR A 184 -9.19 13.25 -11.03
CA THR A 184 -10.19 12.62 -11.90
C THR A 184 -11.06 13.73 -12.49
N ILE A 185 -11.15 13.80 -13.82
CA ILE A 185 -11.92 14.80 -14.57
C ILE A 185 -13.19 14.14 -15.11
#